data_e8139397373f355853a89f1926e250d2
#
_entry.id   e8139397373f355853a89f1926e250d2
#
_cell.length_a   1.000
_cell.length_b   1.000
_cell.length_c   1.000
_cell.angle_alpha   90.00
_cell.angle_beta   90.00
_cell.angle_gamma   90.00
#
_symmetry.space_group_name_H-M   'P 1'
#
loop_
_entity.id
_entity.type
_entity.pdbx_description
1 polymer ?
#
loop_
_entity_poly.entity_id
_entity_poly.type
_entity_poly.pdbx_seq_one_letter_code
_entity_poly.pdbx_strand_id
1 'polypeptide(L)'
;MPDICRRPHDFDRFWAEVREEVYAVKPEAVCSPDEVWRSDEVLVEHVSFVSIGRTRIHGWLFMPARPKYGALLYLPGYSAATYMDVLMGV
;
A
#
# COMPACT_ATOMS: atom_id res chain seq x y z
N MET A 1 -22.36 10.78 28.49
CA MET A 1 -21.80 11.35 27.28
C MET A 1 -22.24 10.54 26.06
N PRO A 2 -22.79 11.17 25.04
CA PRO A 2 -23.19 10.39 23.86
C PRO A 2 -21.97 9.74 23.20
N ASP A 3 -22.17 8.53 22.75
CA ASP A 3 -21.12 7.78 22.07
C ASP A 3 -21.07 8.19 20.61
N ILE A 4 -20.16 9.15 20.28
CA ILE A 4 -20.01 9.66 18.91
C ILE A 4 -19.19 8.75 18.02
N CYS A 5 -18.54 7.74 18.60
CA CYS A 5 -17.71 6.78 17.85
C CYS A 5 -18.36 5.41 17.80
N ARG A 6 -19.68 5.39 17.83
CA ARG A 6 -20.42 4.14 17.83
C ARG A 6 -20.26 3.41 16.49
N ARG A 7 -19.97 2.11 16.57
CA ARG A 7 -19.89 1.27 15.39
C ARG A 7 -21.29 1.15 14.78
N PRO A 8 -21.45 1.36 13.46
CA PRO A 8 -22.73 1.14 12.79
C PRO A 8 -23.16 -0.32 12.92
N HIS A 9 -24.49 -0.56 12.94
CA HIS A 9 -24.99 -1.92 13.10
C HIS A 9 -24.65 -2.86 11.94
N ASP A 10 -24.37 -2.31 10.76
CA ASP A 10 -24.01 -3.07 9.57
C ASP A 10 -22.50 -3.10 9.30
N PHE A 11 -21.70 -2.68 10.28
CA PHE A 11 -20.25 -2.56 10.11
C PHE A 11 -19.60 -3.87 9.64
N ASP A 12 -19.89 -4.95 10.35
CA ASP A 12 -19.25 -6.23 10.03
C ASP A 12 -19.67 -6.75 8.66
N ARG A 13 -20.95 -6.61 8.33
CA ARG A 13 -21.45 -7.04 7.03
C ARG A 13 -20.83 -6.21 5.90
N PHE A 14 -20.77 -4.90 6.06
CA PHE A 14 -20.19 -4.01 5.07
C PHE A 14 -18.75 -4.40 4.76
N TRP A 15 -17.94 -4.57 5.81
CA TRP A 15 -16.53 -4.89 5.60
C TRP A 15 -16.30 -6.31 5.11
N ALA A 16 -17.19 -7.24 5.45
CA ALA A 16 -17.13 -8.60 4.90
C ALA A 16 -17.37 -8.57 3.39
N GLU A 17 -18.34 -7.80 2.93
CA GLU A 17 -18.64 -7.65 1.51
C GLU A 17 -17.49 -6.99 0.76
N VAL A 18 -16.90 -5.94 1.34
CA VAL A 18 -15.75 -5.27 0.75
C VAL A 18 -14.57 -6.24 0.64
N ARG A 19 -14.34 -7.04 1.66
CA ARG A 19 -13.25 -8.03 1.65
C ARG A 19 -13.44 -9.06 0.55
N GLU A 20 -14.67 -9.52 0.35
CA GLU A 20 -14.97 -10.45 -0.73
C GLU A 20 -14.70 -9.85 -2.10
N GLU A 21 -15.08 -8.57 -2.29
CA GLU A 21 -14.79 -7.85 -3.53
C GLU A 21 -13.29 -7.78 -3.79
N VAL A 22 -12.52 -7.44 -2.76
CA VAL A 22 -11.06 -7.33 -2.87
C VAL A 22 -10.45 -8.69 -3.26
N TYR A 23 -10.89 -9.76 -2.60
CA TYR A 23 -10.34 -11.09 -2.88
C TYR A 23 -10.74 -11.63 -4.25
N ALA A 24 -11.83 -11.13 -4.81
CA ALA A 24 -12.25 -11.53 -6.15
C ALA A 24 -11.42 -10.88 -7.25
N VAL A 25 -10.70 -9.81 -6.93
CA VAL A 25 -9.86 -9.11 -7.90
C VAL A 25 -8.49 -9.77 -7.97
N LYS A 26 -8.03 -10.08 -9.19
CA LYS A 26 -6.65 -10.53 -9.41
C LYS A 26 -5.77 -9.30 -9.38
N PRO A 27 -4.77 -9.24 -8.50
CA PRO A 27 -3.96 -8.04 -8.36
C PRO A 27 -3.11 -7.69 -9.58
N GLU A 28 -2.78 -8.67 -10.41
CA GLU A 28 -1.96 -8.45 -11.61
C GLU A 28 -0.76 -7.54 -11.30
N ALA A 29 -0.02 -7.90 -10.26
CA ALA A 29 1.08 -7.09 -9.77
C ALA A 29 2.21 -7.02 -10.78
N VAL A 30 2.71 -5.82 -11.01
CA VAL A 30 3.85 -5.57 -11.89
C VAL A 30 4.91 -4.84 -11.09
N CYS A 31 6.13 -5.35 -11.14
CA CYS A 31 7.27 -4.74 -10.47
C CYS A 31 8.33 -4.41 -11.51
N SER A 32 8.85 -3.19 -11.45
CA SER A 32 9.95 -2.79 -12.33
C SER A 32 11.01 -2.05 -11.53
N PRO A 33 12.30 -2.31 -11.79
CA PRO A 33 13.38 -1.64 -11.07
C PRO A 33 13.35 -0.14 -11.27
N ASP A 34 13.63 0.60 -10.20
CA ASP A 34 13.74 2.05 -10.26
C ASP A 34 15.22 2.41 -10.10
N GLU A 35 15.83 2.85 -11.19
CA GLU A 35 17.27 3.16 -11.19
C GLU A 35 17.58 4.48 -10.51
N VAL A 36 16.59 5.36 -10.37
CA VAL A 36 16.81 6.69 -9.80
C VAL A 36 17.00 6.63 -8.30
N TRP A 37 16.18 5.85 -7.62
CA TRP A 37 16.17 5.76 -6.15
C TRP A 37 17.01 4.63 -5.61
N ARG A 38 17.55 3.81 -6.49
CA ARG A 38 18.32 2.63 -6.11
C ARG A 38 19.71 3.01 -5.58
N SER A 39 20.16 2.28 -4.58
CA SER A 39 21.52 2.40 -4.05
C SER A 39 22.11 1.01 -3.83
N ASP A 40 23.37 0.96 -3.43
CA ASP A 40 24.03 -0.32 -3.13
C ASP A 40 23.42 -1.01 -1.91
N GLU A 41 22.79 -0.25 -1.04
CA GLU A 41 22.22 -0.78 0.19
C GLU A 41 20.72 -1.09 0.06
N VAL A 42 20.03 -0.46 -0.88
CA VAL A 42 18.58 -0.58 -1.02
C VAL A 42 18.22 -0.76 -2.49
N LEU A 43 17.49 -1.82 -2.76
CA LEU A 43 16.87 -2.03 -4.07
C LEU A 43 15.50 -1.38 -4.06
N VAL A 44 15.19 -0.65 -5.11
CA VAL A 44 13.91 0.05 -5.22
C VAL A 44 13.18 -0.44 -6.45
N GLU A 45 11.92 -0.80 -6.31
CA GLU A 45 11.07 -1.19 -7.42
C GLU A 45 9.82 -0.37 -7.42
N HIS A 46 9.38 0.03 -8.60
CA HIS A 46 8.05 0.60 -8.79
C HIS A 46 7.07 -0.55 -8.90
N VAL A 47 6.04 -0.52 -8.07
CA VAL A 47 5.04 -1.60 -8.00
C VAL A 47 3.69 -1.04 -8.40
N SER A 48 2.94 -1.81 -9.18
CA SER A 48 1.54 -1.49 -9.44
C SER A 48 0.71 -2.74 -9.34
N PHE A 49 -0.53 -2.58 -8.94
CA PHE A 49 -1.46 -3.69 -8.84
C PHE A 49 -2.89 -3.18 -9.00
N VAL A 50 -3.80 -4.11 -9.32
CA VAL A 50 -5.20 -3.78 -9.55
C VAL A 50 -5.98 -4.02 -8.26
N SER A 51 -6.79 -3.03 -7.89
CA SER A 51 -7.68 -3.10 -6.74
C SER A 51 -9.14 -3.08 -7.19
N ILE A 52 -10.04 -2.86 -6.27
CA ILE A 52 -11.49 -2.79 -6.51
C ILE A 52 -11.79 -1.80 -7.62
N GLY A 53 -12.77 -2.11 -8.45
CA GLY A 53 -13.17 -1.24 -9.55
C GLY A 53 -12.15 -1.16 -10.66
N ARG A 54 -11.24 -2.13 -10.72
CA ARG A 54 -10.17 -2.18 -11.72
C ARG A 54 -9.24 -0.97 -11.64
N THR A 55 -9.16 -0.37 -10.47
CA THR A 55 -8.27 0.77 -10.23
C THR A 55 -6.84 0.26 -10.05
N ARG A 56 -5.91 0.82 -10.82
CA ARG A 56 -4.50 0.46 -10.67
C ARG A 56 -3.85 1.37 -9.65
N ILE A 57 -3.25 0.75 -8.66
CA ILE A 57 -2.57 1.45 -7.57
C ILE A 57 -1.08 1.34 -7.78
N HIS A 58 -0.37 2.44 -7.60
CA HIS A 58 1.07 2.53 -7.80
C HIS A 58 1.77 2.82 -6.47
N GLY A 59 2.96 2.26 -6.33
CA GLY A 59 3.76 2.48 -5.13
C GLY A 59 5.21 2.10 -5.37
N TRP A 60 5.99 2.20 -4.31
CA TRP A 60 7.39 1.80 -4.33
C TRP A 60 7.64 0.72 -3.29
N LEU A 61 8.49 -0.23 -3.65
CA LEU A 61 8.94 -1.28 -2.77
C LEU A 61 10.42 -1.07 -2.51
N PHE A 62 10.77 -0.93 -1.26
CA PHE A 62 12.16 -0.76 -0.83
C PHE A 62 12.61 -2.06 -0.18
N MET A 63 13.65 -2.68 -0.73
CA MET A 63 14.19 -3.93 -0.20
C MET A 63 15.65 -3.72 0.17
N PRO A 64 16.03 -3.99 1.42
CA PRO A 64 17.43 -3.89 1.79
C PRO A 64 18.24 -4.98 1.06
N ALA A 65 19.46 -4.64 0.67
CA ALA A 65 20.35 -5.59 0.03
C ALA A 65 20.71 -6.76 0.96
N ARG A 66 20.66 -6.50 2.28
CA ARG A 66 20.88 -7.54 3.29
C ARG A 66 19.55 -7.97 3.88
N PRO A 67 19.38 -9.26 4.21
CA PRO A 67 18.15 -9.74 4.82
C PRO A 67 17.78 -8.96 6.08
N LYS A 68 16.52 -8.62 6.22
CA LYS A 68 15.96 -7.93 7.37
C LYS A 68 14.71 -8.66 7.82
N TYR A 69 14.29 -8.37 9.03
CA TYR A 69 13.07 -8.95 9.58
C TYR A 69 11.92 -7.95 9.50
N GLY A 70 10.77 -8.46 9.11
CA GLY A 70 9.55 -7.67 9.08
C GLY A 70 9.39 -6.80 7.85
N ALA A 71 8.25 -6.16 7.77
CA ALA A 71 7.89 -5.28 6.67
C ALA A 71 7.08 -4.11 7.23
N LEU A 72 7.24 -2.95 6.60
CA LEU A 72 6.51 -1.74 6.96
C LEU A 72 5.72 -1.27 5.74
N LEU A 73 4.42 -1.14 5.89
CA LEU A 73 3.58 -0.55 4.86
C LEU A 73 3.30 0.89 5.23
N TYR A 74 3.74 1.81 4.38
CA TYR A 74 3.50 3.23 4.58
C TYR A 74 2.40 3.70 3.64
N LEU A 75 1.36 4.31 4.19
CA LEU A 75 0.24 4.88 3.43
C LEU A 75 0.22 6.39 3.64
N PRO A 76 0.38 7.19 2.57
CA PRO A 76 0.36 8.63 2.72
C PRO A 76 -1.04 9.11 3.06
N GLY A 77 -1.13 10.27 3.69
CA GLY A 77 -2.40 10.92 3.97
C GLY A 77 -3.02 11.50 2.72
N TYR A 78 -4.25 11.95 2.84
CA TYR A 78 -4.96 12.58 1.73
C TYR A 78 -4.17 13.78 1.20
N SER A 79 -3.99 13.82 -0.13
CA SER A 79 -3.24 14.85 -0.84
C SER A 79 -1.76 14.93 -0.49
N ALA A 80 -1.21 13.94 0.23
CA ALA A 80 0.21 13.92 0.54
C ALA A 80 1.03 13.45 -0.66
N ALA A 81 2.22 14.03 -0.82
CA ALA A 81 3.14 13.65 -1.89
C ALA A 81 3.99 12.46 -1.44
N THR A 82 3.77 11.31 -2.04
CA THR A 82 4.43 10.07 -1.64
C THR A 82 5.95 10.14 -1.80
N TYR A 83 6.43 10.82 -2.83
CA TYR A 83 7.87 10.86 -3.08
C TYR A 83 8.66 11.55 -1.95
N MET A 84 8.03 12.47 -1.24
CA MET A 84 8.68 13.11 -0.09
C MET A 84 8.95 12.11 1.01
N ASP A 85 8.04 11.18 1.20
CA ASP A 85 8.20 10.13 2.20
C ASP A 85 9.36 9.20 1.84
N VAL A 86 9.53 8.94 0.56
CA VAL A 86 10.66 8.17 0.06
C VAL A 86 11.98 8.86 0.39
N LEU A 87 12.05 10.18 0.16
CA LEU A 87 13.24 10.96 0.47
C LEU A 87 13.58 10.96 1.95
N MET A 88 12.57 10.86 2.79
CA MET A 88 12.77 10.81 4.24
C MET A 88 13.26 9.45 4.74
N GLY A 89 13.37 8.48 3.86
CA GLY A 89 13.87 7.18 4.21
C GLY A 89 12.89 6.30 4.98
N VAL A 90 11.64 6.57 4.82
CA VAL A 90 10.59 5.83 5.51
C VAL A 90 10.32 4.49 4.85
#